data_bc52163a860e8203e1864d858dc262ab
#
_entry.id   bc52163a860e8203e1864d858dc262ab
#
_cell.length_a   1.000
_cell.length_b   1.000
_cell.length_c   1.000
_cell.angle_alpha   90.00
_cell.angle_beta   90.00
_cell.angle_gamma   90.00
#
_symmetry.space_group_name_H-M   'P 1'
#
loop_
_entity.id
_entity.type
_entity.pdbx_description
1 polymer ?
#
loop_
_entity_poly.entity_id
_entity_poly.type
_entity_poly.pdbx_seq_one_letter_code
_entity_poly.pdbx_strand_id
1 'polypeptide(L)'
;MYVKIPKKDIKRIEIIKTDCKMTLKQVVAKYKPDYAINGGLYSMKTGRVSKIPLRINGKTIATSKDGYWMLGWNEGPDIHMIHSNAMDHWKYALACSTMLKDGANTIFKFTSEQGGTRGRTGIGVDPDNLHLLVTTDTNGAISPYELRDKMKQNGAKDAIMLDAGGSSQMYANGKYYYSEARKVSYWVLVWTKETTKTEPPKTATQCPFKEPTHTVKIGTVGESAKWVQWYLRASVAPELAVDGMFYMKTRNTVIEFQKKYGLVADGMVGPATRAKMKEVVK
;
A
#
# COMPACT_ATOMS: atom_id res chain seq x y z
N MET A 1 -1.12 4.49 -5.45
CA MET A 1 -1.66 4.11 -4.12
C MET A 1 -0.52 3.72 -3.21
N TYR A 2 -0.46 4.31 -2.02
CA TYR A 2 0.47 3.94 -0.96
C TYR A 2 -0.31 3.50 0.27
N VAL A 3 0.15 2.43 0.93
CA VAL A 3 -0.44 1.89 2.16
C VAL A 3 0.66 1.64 3.17
N LYS A 4 0.44 2.07 4.40
CA LYS A 4 1.28 1.80 5.56
C LYS A 4 0.47 1.00 6.56
N ILE A 5 0.92 -0.22 6.87
CA ILE A 5 0.20 -1.17 7.72
C ILE A 5 1.03 -1.38 8.99
N PRO A 6 0.54 -0.99 10.18
CA PRO A 6 1.25 -1.27 11.42
C PRO A 6 1.46 -2.77 11.60
N LYS A 7 2.69 -3.19 11.86
CA LYS A 7 3.02 -4.62 12.06
C LYS A 7 2.17 -5.25 13.18
N LYS A 8 1.90 -4.52 14.25
CA LYS A 8 1.04 -4.96 15.35
C LYS A 8 -0.37 -5.38 14.91
N ASP A 9 -0.88 -4.79 13.82
CA ASP A 9 -2.22 -5.06 13.29
C ASP A 9 -2.22 -6.20 12.27
N ILE A 10 -1.06 -6.69 11.85
CA ILE A 10 -0.94 -7.79 10.92
C ILE A 10 -1.14 -9.12 11.65
N LYS A 11 -2.07 -9.93 11.15
CA LYS A 11 -2.31 -11.29 11.61
C LYS A 11 -1.36 -12.29 10.94
N ARG A 12 -1.21 -12.16 9.61
CA ARG A 12 -0.33 -13.01 8.79
C ARG A 12 0.00 -12.35 7.45
N ILE A 13 1.12 -12.78 6.87
CA ILE A 13 1.54 -12.43 5.52
C ILE A 13 1.96 -13.71 4.83
N GLU A 14 1.46 -13.94 3.62
CA GLU A 14 1.78 -15.14 2.85
C GLU A 14 2.08 -14.80 1.40
N ILE A 15 2.92 -15.61 0.78
CA ILE A 15 3.08 -15.64 -0.67
C ILE A 15 2.25 -16.80 -1.21
N ILE A 16 1.33 -16.48 -2.14
CA ILE A 16 0.46 -17.47 -2.78
C ILE A 16 0.84 -17.60 -4.25
N LYS A 17 1.27 -18.80 -4.63
CA LYS A 17 1.60 -19.14 -6.01
C LYS A 17 0.31 -19.49 -6.77
N THR A 18 0.10 -18.82 -7.90
CA THR A 18 -1.07 -19.04 -8.77
C THR A 18 -0.72 -19.47 -10.19
N ASP A 19 0.57 -19.50 -10.54
CA ASP A 19 1.06 -19.91 -11.86
C ASP A 19 0.33 -19.23 -13.02
N CYS A 20 0.09 -17.94 -12.90
CA CYS A 20 -0.67 -17.12 -13.87
C CYS A 20 -2.10 -17.65 -14.16
N LYS A 21 -2.74 -18.33 -13.20
CA LYS A 21 -4.08 -18.87 -13.37
C LYS A 21 -5.18 -17.98 -12.79
N MET A 22 -4.84 -17.06 -11.90
CA MET A 22 -5.79 -16.22 -11.17
C MET A 22 -5.53 -14.74 -11.37
N THR A 23 -6.58 -13.96 -11.60
CA THR A 23 -6.56 -12.50 -11.53
C THR A 23 -6.60 -12.04 -10.08
N LEU A 24 -6.26 -10.76 -9.82
CA LEU A 24 -6.36 -10.16 -8.49
C LEU A 24 -7.76 -10.33 -7.86
N LYS A 25 -8.82 -10.12 -8.65
CA LYS A 25 -10.21 -10.30 -8.17
C LYS A 25 -10.48 -11.74 -7.72
N GLN A 26 -10.01 -12.73 -8.48
CA GLN A 26 -10.18 -14.16 -8.15
C GLN A 26 -9.36 -14.54 -6.90
N VAL A 27 -8.14 -13.97 -6.74
CA VAL A 27 -7.32 -14.17 -5.55
C VAL A 27 -8.00 -13.57 -4.32
N VAL A 28 -8.49 -12.34 -4.41
CA VAL A 28 -9.19 -11.68 -3.30
C VAL A 28 -10.47 -12.45 -2.93
N ALA A 29 -11.26 -12.88 -3.90
CA ALA A 29 -12.48 -13.66 -3.65
C ALA A 29 -12.19 -14.99 -2.95
N LYS A 30 -11.12 -15.70 -3.37
CA LYS A 30 -10.74 -17.00 -2.82
C LYS A 30 -10.11 -16.92 -1.44
N TYR A 31 -9.14 -16.03 -1.25
CA TYR A 31 -8.29 -15.99 -0.06
C TYR A 31 -8.73 -14.95 0.97
N LYS A 32 -9.59 -14.01 0.57
CA LYS A 32 -10.16 -12.94 1.40
C LYS A 32 -9.09 -12.17 2.22
N PRO A 33 -8.00 -11.69 1.60
CA PRO A 33 -7.02 -10.87 2.29
C PRO A 33 -7.55 -9.44 2.47
N ASP A 34 -6.99 -8.70 3.42
CA ASP A 34 -7.23 -7.26 3.55
C ASP A 34 -6.40 -6.46 2.56
N TYR A 35 -5.19 -6.97 2.22
CA TYR A 35 -4.33 -6.39 1.19
C TYR A 35 -3.73 -7.51 0.32
N ALA A 36 -3.58 -7.22 -0.96
CA ALA A 36 -2.90 -8.08 -1.91
C ALA A 36 -2.10 -7.24 -2.91
N ILE A 37 -0.89 -7.67 -3.22
CA ILE A 37 -0.06 -7.08 -4.30
C ILE A 37 0.51 -8.18 -5.17
N ASN A 38 0.85 -7.85 -6.43
CA ASN A 38 1.57 -8.77 -7.31
C ASN A 38 2.96 -9.09 -6.75
N GLY A 39 3.48 -10.26 -7.09
CA GLY A 39 4.85 -10.68 -6.77
C GLY A 39 5.90 -10.07 -7.69
N GLY A 40 7.13 -10.60 -7.63
CA GLY A 40 8.25 -10.19 -8.48
C GLY A 40 8.21 -10.83 -9.86
N LEU A 41 9.33 -10.72 -10.56
CA LEU A 41 9.50 -11.13 -11.96
C LEU A 41 9.25 -12.62 -12.19
N TYR A 42 8.66 -12.93 -13.32
CA TYR A 42 8.40 -14.29 -13.80
C TYR A 42 8.44 -14.33 -15.33
N SER A 43 8.58 -15.50 -15.90
CA SER A 43 8.51 -15.68 -17.36
C SER A 43 7.05 -15.55 -17.83
N MET A 44 6.76 -14.58 -18.65
CA MET A 44 5.43 -14.41 -19.27
C MET A 44 5.01 -15.63 -20.10
N LYS A 45 5.98 -16.32 -20.73
CA LYS A 45 5.75 -17.49 -21.57
C LYS A 45 5.35 -18.73 -20.76
N THR A 46 5.97 -18.94 -19.60
CA THR A 46 5.83 -20.17 -18.81
C THR A 46 5.12 -19.99 -17.48
N GLY A 47 4.94 -18.74 -17.02
CA GLY A 47 4.44 -18.42 -15.67
C GLY A 47 5.44 -18.74 -14.56
N ARG A 48 6.63 -19.26 -14.88
CA ARG A 48 7.60 -19.74 -13.88
C ARG A 48 8.51 -18.61 -13.40
N VAL A 49 8.80 -18.62 -12.10
CA VAL A 49 9.88 -17.83 -11.50
C VAL A 49 11.18 -18.60 -11.67
N SER A 50 12.21 -17.94 -12.17
CA SER A 50 13.54 -18.52 -12.31
C SER A 50 14.61 -17.44 -12.12
N LYS A 51 15.79 -17.84 -11.62
CA LYS A 51 16.97 -16.96 -11.41
C LYS A 51 16.76 -15.81 -10.40
N ILE A 52 15.60 -15.70 -9.77
CA ILE A 52 15.32 -14.72 -8.71
C ILE A 52 14.88 -15.53 -7.49
N PRO A 53 15.57 -15.41 -6.35
CA PRO A 53 15.27 -16.21 -5.17
C PRO A 53 13.85 -16.00 -4.70
N LEU A 54 13.14 -17.11 -4.49
CA LEU A 54 11.78 -17.15 -4.00
C LEU A 54 11.56 -18.40 -3.15
N ARG A 55 11.03 -18.21 -1.94
CA ARG A 55 10.64 -19.29 -1.03
C ARG A 55 9.21 -19.09 -0.57
N ILE A 56 8.42 -20.13 -0.62
CA ILE A 56 7.00 -20.10 -0.29
C ILE A 56 6.68 -21.27 0.65
N ASN A 57 6.19 -20.96 1.83
CA ASN A 57 5.77 -21.91 2.84
C ASN A 57 6.85 -22.99 3.12
N GLY A 58 8.09 -22.56 3.32
CA GLY A 58 9.22 -23.43 3.60
C GLY A 58 9.80 -24.17 2.39
N LYS A 59 9.22 -24.01 1.19
CA LYS A 59 9.68 -24.64 -0.04
C LYS A 59 10.39 -23.63 -0.94
N THR A 60 11.64 -23.92 -1.33
CA THR A 60 12.38 -23.13 -2.31
C THR A 60 11.80 -23.34 -3.70
N ILE A 61 11.32 -22.25 -4.31
CA ILE A 61 10.71 -22.23 -5.65
C ILE A 61 11.75 -21.89 -6.71
N ALA A 62 12.63 -20.94 -6.40
CA ALA A 62 13.71 -20.51 -7.28
C ALA A 62 14.92 -20.05 -6.47
N THR A 63 16.09 -20.20 -7.04
CA THR A 63 17.36 -19.74 -6.49
C THR A 63 18.12 -18.91 -7.53
N SER A 64 19.15 -18.19 -7.11
CA SER A 64 20.13 -17.55 -7.97
C SER A 64 21.55 -17.92 -7.56
N LYS A 65 22.46 -17.89 -8.51
CA LYS A 65 23.90 -17.95 -8.23
C LYS A 65 24.43 -16.61 -7.74
N ASP A 66 23.73 -15.53 -8.10
CA ASP A 66 24.05 -14.18 -7.65
C ASP A 66 23.44 -13.93 -6.27
N GLY A 67 24.16 -13.19 -5.44
CA GLY A 67 23.64 -12.78 -4.14
C GLY A 67 22.52 -11.72 -4.26
N TYR A 68 21.46 -11.90 -3.51
CA TYR A 68 20.34 -10.94 -3.43
C TYR A 68 20.10 -10.51 -2.00
N TRP A 69 19.86 -9.22 -1.80
CA TRP A 69 19.13 -8.75 -0.63
C TRP A 69 17.65 -8.89 -0.90
N MET A 70 16.91 -9.46 0.05
CA MET A 70 15.52 -9.86 -0.11
C MET A 70 14.74 -9.74 1.20
N LEU A 71 13.43 -9.71 1.13
CA LEU A 71 12.59 -9.75 2.34
C LEU A 71 12.34 -11.21 2.73
N GLY A 72 12.55 -11.52 4.02
CA GLY A 72 12.28 -12.84 4.61
C GLY A 72 11.45 -12.75 5.86
N TRP A 73 10.54 -13.71 6.06
CA TRP A 73 9.71 -13.83 7.26
C TRP A 73 9.23 -15.26 7.50
N ASN A 74 8.86 -15.56 8.74
CA ASN A 74 8.30 -16.85 9.14
C ASN A 74 6.78 -16.76 9.30
N GLU A 75 6.33 -16.48 10.49
CA GLU A 75 4.92 -16.26 10.80
C GLU A 75 4.72 -14.86 11.37
N GLY A 76 3.60 -14.25 11.00
CA GLY A 76 3.30 -12.91 11.45
C GLY A 76 4.06 -11.80 10.72
N PRO A 77 4.13 -10.62 11.33
CA PRO A 77 4.55 -9.39 10.68
C PRO A 77 6.06 -9.13 10.74
N ASP A 78 6.83 -10.03 11.31
CA ASP A 78 8.27 -9.83 11.53
C ASP A 78 9.07 -10.11 10.26
N ILE A 79 9.14 -9.09 9.43
CA ILE A 79 9.79 -9.12 8.11
C ILE A 79 11.15 -8.45 8.21
N HIS A 80 12.17 -9.11 7.70
CA HIS A 80 13.55 -8.65 7.72
C HIS A 80 14.15 -8.57 6.32
N MET A 81 15.10 -7.64 6.14
CA MET A 81 16.01 -7.69 5.00
C MET A 81 17.07 -8.74 5.26
N ILE A 82 17.14 -9.76 4.41
CA ILE A 82 18.04 -10.90 4.51
C ILE A 82 18.87 -11.06 3.26
N HIS A 83 20.00 -11.76 3.33
CA HIS A 83 20.75 -12.17 2.15
C HIS A 83 20.25 -13.53 1.66
N SER A 84 20.28 -13.77 0.35
CA SER A 84 19.74 -14.98 -0.27
C SER A 84 20.40 -16.29 0.16
N ASN A 85 21.65 -16.26 0.67
CA ASN A 85 22.31 -17.43 1.24
C ASN A 85 21.69 -17.90 2.58
N ALA A 86 20.90 -17.04 3.24
CA ALA A 86 20.18 -17.35 4.46
C ALA A 86 18.68 -17.65 4.21
N MET A 87 18.27 -17.75 2.94
CA MET A 87 16.86 -17.92 2.57
C MET A 87 16.22 -19.16 3.20
N ASP A 88 16.96 -20.24 3.39
CA ASP A 88 16.41 -21.51 3.87
C ASP A 88 15.99 -21.51 5.35
N HIS A 89 16.39 -20.49 6.11
CA HIS A 89 15.95 -20.28 7.48
C HIS A 89 14.55 -19.65 7.60
N TRP A 90 13.95 -19.26 6.47
CA TRP A 90 12.70 -18.51 6.44
C TRP A 90 11.57 -19.31 5.78
N LYS A 91 10.34 -19.14 6.29
CA LYS A 91 9.16 -19.78 5.71
C LYS A 91 8.80 -19.14 4.37
N TYR A 92 8.92 -17.82 4.30
CA TYR A 92 8.75 -17.01 3.08
C TYR A 92 9.98 -16.17 2.85
N ALA A 93 10.41 -16.06 1.61
CA ALA A 93 11.47 -15.15 1.21
C ALA A 93 11.24 -14.69 -0.23
N LEU A 94 11.36 -13.38 -0.45
CA LEU A 94 10.98 -12.71 -1.68
C LEU A 94 12.09 -11.76 -2.12
N ALA A 95 12.78 -12.12 -3.21
CA ALA A 95 13.73 -11.25 -3.89
C ALA A 95 13.05 -10.55 -5.09
N CYS A 96 13.56 -9.39 -5.43
CA CYS A 96 13.44 -8.74 -6.72
C CYS A 96 14.51 -7.64 -6.80
N SER A 97 14.16 -6.40 -7.18
CA SER A 97 15.15 -5.31 -7.22
C SER A 97 15.19 -4.59 -5.86
N THR A 98 16.28 -4.76 -5.11
CA THR A 98 16.49 -4.09 -3.83
C THR A 98 16.68 -2.58 -4.06
N MET A 99 15.89 -1.76 -3.40
CA MET A 99 15.92 -0.31 -3.54
C MET A 99 16.46 0.41 -2.31
N LEU A 100 16.11 -0.09 -1.14
CA LEU A 100 16.55 0.43 0.16
C LEU A 100 17.07 -0.70 1.03
N LYS A 101 18.15 -0.45 1.74
CA LYS A 101 18.68 -1.30 2.79
C LYS A 101 19.19 -0.45 3.95
N ASP A 102 18.70 -0.71 5.15
CA ASP A 102 19.04 0.04 6.38
C ASP A 102 18.83 1.57 6.20
N GLY A 103 17.83 1.98 5.43
CA GLY A 103 17.53 3.38 5.10
C GLY A 103 18.44 3.99 4.03
N ALA A 104 19.46 3.28 3.58
CA ALA A 104 20.33 3.72 2.50
C ALA A 104 19.77 3.31 1.12
N ASN A 105 20.03 4.15 0.12
CA ASN A 105 19.74 3.79 -1.26
C ASN A 105 20.71 2.70 -1.72
N THR A 106 20.19 1.63 -2.28
CA THR A 106 21.03 0.65 -2.98
C THR A 106 21.39 1.16 -4.36
N ILE A 107 22.63 0.88 -4.81
CA ILE A 107 23.05 1.20 -6.17
C ILE A 107 22.46 0.13 -7.08
N PHE A 108 21.50 0.54 -7.91
CA PHE A 108 20.89 -0.35 -8.88
C PHE A 108 20.85 0.34 -10.25
N LYS A 109 21.45 -0.30 -11.25
CA LYS A 109 21.37 0.16 -12.64
C LYS A 109 20.30 -0.67 -13.35
N PHE A 110 19.26 0.01 -13.79
CA PHE A 110 18.21 -0.62 -14.59
C PHE A 110 18.57 -0.62 -16.06
N THR A 111 18.24 -1.69 -16.78
CA THR A 111 18.24 -1.69 -18.24
C THR A 111 17.20 -0.70 -18.75
N SER A 112 17.26 -0.32 -20.02
CA SER A 112 16.23 0.54 -20.66
C SER A 112 14.83 -0.07 -20.54
N GLU A 113 14.71 -1.39 -20.60
CA GLU A 113 13.44 -2.10 -20.43
C GLU A 113 12.89 -2.03 -18.99
N GLN A 114 13.78 -2.02 -18.00
CA GLN A 114 13.40 -2.01 -16.58
C GLN A 114 13.27 -0.60 -16.01
N GLY A 115 14.06 0.35 -16.53
CA GLY A 115 14.26 1.68 -15.95
C GLY A 115 13.22 2.72 -16.29
N GLY A 116 12.46 2.56 -17.37
CA GLY A 116 11.50 3.56 -17.87
C GLY A 116 10.36 3.88 -16.89
N THR A 117 9.58 4.90 -17.22
CA THR A 117 8.38 5.30 -16.47
C THR A 117 7.23 4.37 -16.82
N ARG A 118 6.67 3.70 -15.81
CA ARG A 118 5.55 2.76 -15.93
C ARG A 118 4.88 2.52 -14.57
N GLY A 119 3.84 1.70 -14.54
CA GLY A 119 3.30 1.16 -13.31
C GLY A 119 4.38 0.45 -12.48
N ARG A 120 4.42 0.69 -11.19
CA ARG A 120 5.42 0.12 -10.27
C ARG A 120 4.75 -0.47 -9.06
N THR A 121 5.36 -1.55 -8.55
CA THR A 121 4.98 -2.17 -7.29
C THR A 121 6.19 -2.22 -6.37
N GLY A 122 6.03 -1.72 -5.16
CA GLY A 122 7.03 -1.77 -4.10
C GLY A 122 6.48 -2.37 -2.82
N ILE A 123 7.31 -3.14 -2.15
CA ILE A 123 7.09 -3.61 -0.78
C ILE A 123 8.32 -3.28 0.06
N GLY A 124 8.08 -2.79 1.27
CA GLY A 124 9.16 -2.44 2.19
C GLY A 124 8.72 -2.49 3.64
N VAL A 125 9.66 -2.31 4.53
CA VAL A 125 9.45 -2.34 5.97
C VAL A 125 10.21 -1.22 6.68
N ASP A 126 9.67 -0.80 7.81
CA ASP A 126 10.38 -0.14 8.89
C ASP A 126 10.21 -0.96 10.18
N PRO A 127 10.76 -0.56 11.34
CA PRO A 127 10.59 -1.31 12.58
C PRO A 127 9.12 -1.62 12.91
N ASP A 128 8.22 -0.68 12.67
CA ASP A 128 6.83 -0.73 13.10
C ASP A 128 5.83 -1.07 12.00
N ASN A 129 6.22 -0.95 10.72
CA ASN A 129 5.25 -0.99 9.63
C ASN A 129 5.70 -1.83 8.44
N LEU A 130 4.71 -2.36 7.72
CA LEU A 130 4.80 -2.84 6.35
C LEU A 130 4.33 -1.73 5.40
N HIS A 131 5.09 -1.49 4.34
CA HIS A 131 4.82 -0.49 3.32
C HIS A 131 4.51 -1.16 1.99
N LEU A 132 3.39 -0.80 1.38
CA LEU A 132 3.00 -1.23 0.05
C LEU A 132 2.80 0.00 -0.83
N LEU A 133 3.37 0.01 -2.03
CA LEU A 133 3.14 1.07 -3.01
C LEU A 133 2.86 0.46 -4.37
N VAL A 134 1.77 0.91 -5.01
CA VAL A 134 1.46 0.58 -6.40
C VAL A 134 1.10 1.85 -7.16
N THR A 135 1.71 1.99 -8.33
CA THR A 135 1.28 2.90 -9.39
C THR A 135 0.91 2.09 -10.62
N THR A 136 0.13 2.67 -11.52
CA THR A 136 -0.30 2.00 -12.75
C THR A 136 0.16 2.79 -13.97
N ASP A 137 0.22 2.15 -15.13
CA ASP A 137 0.64 2.82 -16.37
C ASP A 137 -0.29 3.99 -16.73
N THR A 138 -1.56 3.88 -16.38
CA THR A 138 -2.58 4.89 -16.66
C THR A 138 -2.74 5.94 -15.57
N ASN A 139 -2.25 5.66 -14.36
CA ASN A 139 -2.43 6.55 -13.21
C ASN A 139 -1.18 6.59 -12.34
N GLY A 140 -0.33 7.57 -12.63
CA GLY A 140 0.86 7.85 -11.84
C GLY A 140 2.04 6.94 -12.14
N ALA A 141 2.25 6.56 -13.40
CA ALA A 141 3.46 5.88 -13.86
C ALA A 141 4.73 6.61 -13.39
N ILE A 142 5.68 5.87 -12.84
CA ILE A 142 6.93 6.41 -12.26
C ILE A 142 8.14 5.55 -12.66
N SER A 143 9.33 6.14 -12.52
CA SER A 143 10.60 5.43 -12.62
C SER A 143 10.87 4.58 -11.37
N PRO A 144 11.81 3.63 -11.42
CA PRO A 144 12.24 2.89 -10.22
C PRO A 144 12.83 3.79 -9.14
N TYR A 145 13.50 4.87 -9.53
CA TYR A 145 14.09 5.82 -8.59
C TYR A 145 13.03 6.62 -7.84
N GLU A 146 11.99 7.06 -8.54
CA GLU A 146 10.83 7.72 -7.91
C GLU A 146 10.07 6.77 -6.98
N LEU A 147 9.95 5.47 -7.34
CA LEU A 147 9.38 4.46 -6.46
C LEU A 147 10.19 4.35 -5.16
N ARG A 148 11.52 4.23 -5.26
CA ARG A 148 12.45 4.19 -4.12
C ARG A 148 12.29 5.41 -3.24
N ASP A 149 12.32 6.60 -3.85
CA ASP A 149 12.28 7.86 -3.11
C ASP A 149 10.93 8.04 -2.40
N LYS A 150 9.82 7.65 -3.04
CA LYS A 150 8.49 7.60 -2.39
C LYS A 150 8.45 6.63 -1.21
N MET A 151 9.03 5.45 -1.33
CA MET A 151 9.11 4.48 -0.22
C MET A 151 9.93 5.07 0.94
N LYS A 152 11.08 5.66 0.65
CA LYS A 152 11.97 6.29 1.65
C LYS A 152 11.32 7.49 2.34
N GLN A 153 10.69 8.39 1.60
CA GLN A 153 9.97 9.56 2.13
C GLN A 153 8.82 9.16 3.07
N ASN A 154 8.24 7.99 2.86
CA ASN A 154 7.19 7.46 3.72
C ASN A 154 7.72 6.62 4.89
N GLY A 155 9.04 6.55 5.07
CA GLY A 155 9.70 5.98 6.23
C GLY A 155 10.18 4.54 6.08
N ALA A 156 10.03 3.91 4.90
CA ALA A 156 10.59 2.57 4.68
C ALA A 156 12.12 2.60 4.86
N LYS A 157 12.63 1.63 5.60
CA LYS A 157 14.07 1.41 5.81
C LYS A 157 14.62 0.38 4.83
N ASP A 158 13.87 -0.68 4.64
CA ASP A 158 14.18 -1.72 3.66
C ASP A 158 13.06 -1.79 2.63
N ALA A 159 13.40 -1.88 1.34
CA ALA A 159 12.40 -1.96 0.29
C ALA A 159 12.94 -2.66 -0.95
N ILE A 160 12.04 -3.43 -1.59
CA ILE A 160 12.27 -4.03 -2.90
C ILE A 160 11.19 -3.59 -3.89
N MET A 161 11.59 -3.40 -5.16
CA MET A 161 10.65 -3.24 -6.26
C MET A 161 10.28 -4.63 -6.78
N LEU A 162 9.01 -4.87 -6.98
CA LEU A 162 8.43 -6.09 -7.55
C LEU A 162 8.24 -5.95 -9.07
N ASP A 163 7.52 -6.90 -9.69
CA ASP A 163 7.20 -6.82 -11.12
C ASP A 163 6.36 -5.57 -11.44
N ALA A 164 6.57 -5.02 -12.62
CA ALA A 164 6.14 -3.68 -13.01
C ALA A 164 5.24 -3.69 -14.27
N GLY A 165 4.85 -2.50 -14.74
CA GLY A 165 3.98 -2.32 -15.90
C GLY A 165 2.61 -2.96 -15.68
N GLY A 166 2.09 -3.68 -16.65
CA GLY A 166 0.78 -4.34 -16.57
C GLY A 166 0.65 -5.39 -15.45
N SER A 167 1.77 -5.81 -14.81
CA SER A 167 1.71 -6.65 -13.61
C SER A 167 1.41 -5.88 -12.33
N SER A 168 1.58 -4.55 -12.33
CA SER A 168 1.40 -3.70 -11.14
C SER A 168 -0.06 -3.65 -10.70
N GLN A 169 -0.37 -4.31 -9.59
CA GLN A 169 -1.73 -4.47 -9.08
C GLN A 169 -1.73 -4.48 -7.56
N MET A 170 -2.76 -3.88 -6.96
CA MET A 170 -3.01 -3.94 -5.52
C MET A 170 -4.51 -4.01 -5.24
N TYR A 171 -4.86 -4.79 -4.23
CA TYR A 171 -6.12 -4.68 -3.50
C TYR A 171 -5.82 -4.14 -2.10
N ALA A 172 -6.54 -3.13 -1.70
CA ALA A 172 -6.41 -2.53 -0.37
C ALA A 172 -7.72 -1.84 0.04
N ASN A 173 -8.16 -2.07 1.27
CA ASN A 173 -9.35 -1.40 1.83
C ASN A 173 -10.60 -1.50 0.93
N GLY A 174 -10.88 -2.68 0.38
CA GLY A 174 -12.04 -2.91 -0.48
C GLY A 174 -11.90 -2.40 -1.93
N LYS A 175 -10.77 -1.78 -2.30
CA LYS A 175 -10.54 -1.18 -3.62
C LYS A 175 -9.45 -1.91 -4.39
N TYR A 176 -9.60 -1.93 -5.71
CA TYR A 176 -8.65 -2.53 -6.65
C TYR A 176 -7.90 -1.43 -7.40
N TYR A 177 -6.57 -1.58 -7.50
CA TYR A 177 -5.67 -0.68 -8.21
C TYR A 177 -4.86 -1.50 -9.22
N TYR A 178 -5.12 -1.33 -10.52
CA TYR A 178 -4.39 -1.98 -11.61
C TYR A 178 -4.66 -1.27 -12.95
N SER A 179 -3.70 -1.32 -13.88
CA SER A 179 -3.91 -0.92 -15.27
C SER A 179 -4.66 -2.00 -16.06
N GLU A 180 -4.29 -3.25 -15.82
CA GLU A 180 -4.83 -4.43 -16.48
C GLU A 180 -5.20 -5.51 -15.44
N ALA A 181 -6.22 -6.32 -15.73
CA ALA A 181 -6.56 -7.48 -14.92
C ALA A 181 -5.65 -8.69 -15.24
N ARG A 182 -4.33 -8.45 -15.27
CA ARG A 182 -3.34 -9.47 -15.63
C ARG A 182 -3.25 -10.55 -14.55
N LYS A 183 -3.18 -11.81 -14.99
CA LYS A 183 -2.85 -12.95 -14.14
C LYS A 183 -1.35 -12.99 -13.93
N VAL A 184 -0.88 -12.99 -12.68
CA VAL A 184 0.54 -13.04 -12.34
C VAL A 184 0.91 -14.37 -11.68
N SER A 185 2.20 -14.69 -11.63
CA SER A 185 2.69 -16.00 -11.15
C SER A 185 2.39 -16.21 -9.68
N TYR A 186 2.53 -15.19 -8.85
CA TYR A 186 2.29 -15.24 -7.41
C TYR A 186 1.93 -13.88 -6.84
N TRP A 187 1.37 -13.89 -5.63
CA TRP A 187 0.85 -12.73 -4.92
C TRP A 187 1.39 -12.69 -3.50
N VAL A 188 1.59 -11.49 -2.96
CA VAL A 188 1.81 -11.28 -1.53
C VAL A 188 0.48 -10.83 -0.94
N LEU A 189 -0.02 -11.59 0.02
CA LEU A 189 -1.30 -11.37 0.69
C LEU A 189 -1.08 -11.04 2.15
N VAL A 190 -1.81 -10.07 2.67
CA VAL A 190 -1.77 -9.64 4.06
C VAL A 190 -3.16 -9.73 4.66
N TRP A 191 -3.26 -10.38 5.82
CA TRP A 191 -4.45 -10.37 6.66
C TRP A 191 -4.14 -9.61 7.93
N THR A 192 -4.99 -8.71 8.30
CA THR A 192 -4.90 -7.99 9.56
C THR A 192 -5.64 -8.75 10.65
N LYS A 193 -5.22 -8.54 11.90
CA LYS A 193 -6.06 -8.93 13.03
C LYS A 193 -7.39 -8.22 12.78
N GLU A 194 -8.49 -8.86 13.12
CA GLU A 194 -9.68 -8.09 13.35
C GLU A 194 -9.32 -7.05 14.43
N THR A 195 -8.76 -5.92 14.00
CA THR A 195 -9.09 -4.72 14.69
C THR A 195 -10.61 -4.79 14.66
N THR A 196 -11.26 -4.93 15.80
CA THR A 196 -12.66 -4.54 15.87
C THR A 196 -12.71 -3.38 14.89
N LYS A 197 -13.30 -3.61 13.69
CA LYS A 197 -13.72 -2.51 12.86
C LYS A 197 -14.44 -1.70 13.90
N THR A 198 -13.79 -0.69 14.43
CA THR A 198 -14.52 0.34 15.08
C THR A 198 -15.39 0.81 13.94
N GLU A 199 -16.54 0.12 13.78
CA GLU A 199 -17.70 0.77 13.25
C GLU A 199 -17.60 2.15 13.88
N PRO A 200 -17.62 3.20 13.09
CA PRO A 200 -17.62 4.53 13.67
C PRO A 200 -18.55 4.39 14.87
N PRO A 201 -18.11 4.73 16.09
CA PRO A 201 -18.97 4.55 17.25
C PRO A 201 -20.29 5.16 16.82
N LYS A 202 -21.34 4.32 16.71
CA LYS A 202 -22.70 4.75 16.35
C LYS A 202 -23.21 5.78 17.35
N THR A 203 -22.37 6.18 18.29
CA THR A 203 -22.65 7.11 19.39
C THR A 203 -21.43 7.88 19.88
N ALA A 204 -20.54 8.38 18.99
CA ALA A 204 -19.76 9.54 19.38
C ALA A 204 -20.53 10.76 18.91
N THR A 205 -21.43 11.21 19.73
CA THR A 205 -22.26 12.42 19.53
C THR A 205 -21.42 13.70 19.44
N GLN A 206 -20.08 13.61 19.59
CA GLN A 206 -19.21 14.79 19.57
C GLN A 206 -17.81 14.45 19.01
N CYS A 207 -17.31 15.30 18.10
CA CYS A 207 -15.97 15.17 17.54
C CYS A 207 -14.90 15.29 18.64
N PRO A 208 -13.99 14.30 18.80
CA PRO A 208 -12.98 14.33 19.87
C PRO A 208 -11.79 15.26 19.55
N PHE A 209 -11.73 15.85 18.36
CA PHE A 209 -10.65 16.71 17.91
C PHE A 209 -11.05 18.19 18.02
N LYS A 210 -10.08 19.06 18.32
CA LYS A 210 -10.31 20.51 18.42
C LYS A 210 -10.63 21.09 17.03
N GLU A 211 -11.67 21.93 16.96
CA GLU A 211 -12.02 22.64 15.73
C GLU A 211 -10.87 23.53 15.26
N PRO A 212 -10.44 23.44 14.00
CA PRO A 212 -9.38 24.30 13.48
C PRO A 212 -9.86 25.75 13.35
N THR A 213 -9.02 26.69 13.71
CA THR A 213 -9.28 28.13 13.59
C THR A 213 -8.86 28.70 12.23
N HIS A 214 -8.12 27.92 11.44
CA HIS A 214 -7.58 28.27 10.11
C HIS A 214 -8.22 27.41 9.02
N THR A 215 -8.01 27.77 7.76
CA THR A 215 -8.43 26.96 6.61
C THR A 215 -7.57 25.69 6.50
N VAL A 216 -8.21 24.54 6.54
CA VAL A 216 -7.57 23.22 6.38
C VAL A 216 -7.60 22.83 4.92
N LYS A 217 -6.44 22.50 4.35
CA LYS A 217 -6.24 22.21 2.93
C LYS A 217 -5.17 21.15 2.72
N ILE A 218 -4.94 20.78 1.47
CA ILE A 218 -3.89 19.82 1.10
C ILE A 218 -2.54 20.22 1.72
N GLY A 219 -1.86 19.25 2.34
CA GLY A 219 -0.62 19.45 3.08
C GLY A 219 -0.80 19.71 4.58
N THR A 220 -2.02 19.97 5.07
CA THR A 220 -2.28 20.09 6.52
C THR A 220 -2.12 18.72 7.17
N VAL A 221 -1.39 18.67 8.29
CA VAL A 221 -1.19 17.45 9.09
C VAL A 221 -1.59 17.67 10.54
N GLY A 222 -1.85 16.58 11.27
CA GLY A 222 -2.16 16.60 12.70
C GLY A 222 -3.64 16.77 13.00
N GLU A 223 -3.94 17.41 14.13
CA GLU A 223 -5.27 17.43 14.73
C GLU A 223 -6.33 18.12 13.86
N SER A 224 -5.97 19.22 13.19
CA SER A 224 -6.85 19.91 12.24
C SER A 224 -7.30 19.02 11.08
N ALA A 225 -6.41 18.19 10.55
CA ALA A 225 -6.74 17.22 9.51
C ALA A 225 -7.64 16.09 10.05
N LYS A 226 -7.37 15.61 11.27
CA LYS A 226 -8.23 14.61 11.95
C LYS A 226 -9.64 15.13 12.19
N TRP A 227 -9.79 16.38 12.60
CA TRP A 227 -11.10 17.00 12.76
C TRP A 227 -11.92 16.94 11.46
N VAL A 228 -11.33 17.37 10.35
CA VAL A 228 -11.99 17.33 9.03
C VAL A 228 -12.33 15.90 8.62
N GLN A 229 -11.37 15.00 8.73
CA GLN A 229 -11.56 13.58 8.36
C GLN A 229 -12.66 12.92 9.19
N TRP A 230 -12.79 13.27 10.47
CA TRP A 230 -13.84 12.75 11.33
C TRP A 230 -15.22 13.15 10.83
N TYR A 231 -15.43 14.44 10.50
CA TYR A 231 -16.70 14.93 9.96
C TYR A 231 -17.02 14.34 8.57
N LEU A 232 -16.03 14.23 7.70
CA LEU A 232 -16.20 13.59 6.39
C LEU A 232 -16.59 12.11 6.52
N ARG A 233 -15.95 11.40 7.45
CA ARG A 233 -16.27 10.01 7.74
C ARG A 233 -17.69 9.85 8.28
N ALA A 234 -18.14 10.74 9.12
CA ALA A 234 -19.48 10.72 9.70
C ALA A 234 -20.58 11.12 8.70
N SER A 235 -20.25 11.81 7.59
CA SER A 235 -21.26 12.42 6.70
C SER A 235 -21.29 11.85 5.28
N VAL A 236 -20.13 11.63 4.63
CA VAL A 236 -20.05 11.26 3.20
C VAL A 236 -19.12 10.10 2.88
N ALA A 237 -18.18 9.78 3.76
CA ALA A 237 -17.15 8.78 3.48
C ALA A 237 -16.85 7.89 4.70
N PRO A 238 -17.71 6.95 5.08
CA PRO A 238 -17.54 6.10 6.26
C PRO A 238 -16.20 5.35 6.31
N GLU A 239 -15.61 5.08 5.15
CA GLU A 239 -14.33 4.39 4.99
C GLU A 239 -13.10 5.33 5.01
N LEU A 240 -13.30 6.65 5.17
CA LEU A 240 -12.18 7.59 5.21
C LEU A 240 -11.38 7.41 6.51
N ALA A 241 -10.08 7.16 6.40
CA ALA A 241 -9.19 7.09 7.55
C ALA A 241 -9.09 8.46 8.24
N VAL A 242 -9.11 8.47 9.58
CA VAL A 242 -8.83 9.65 10.41
C VAL A 242 -7.36 9.57 10.83
N ASP A 243 -6.46 9.72 9.85
CA ASP A 243 -5.02 9.57 10.00
C ASP A 243 -4.26 10.88 10.30
N GLY A 244 -4.97 12.00 10.20
CA GLY A 244 -4.40 13.32 10.39
C GLY A 244 -3.57 13.82 9.20
N MET A 245 -3.74 13.24 8.02
CA MET A 245 -3.03 13.66 6.81
C MET A 245 -4.01 14.15 5.74
N PHE A 246 -4.07 15.45 5.52
CA PHE A 246 -4.93 16.05 4.51
C PHE A 246 -4.23 16.04 3.14
N TYR A 247 -4.34 14.92 2.41
CA TYR A 247 -3.82 14.76 1.06
C TYR A 247 -4.95 14.63 0.03
N MET A 248 -4.63 14.19 -1.18
CA MET A 248 -5.56 14.15 -2.32
C MET A 248 -6.86 13.40 -2.03
N LYS A 249 -6.81 12.30 -1.27
CA LYS A 249 -8.01 11.55 -0.89
C LYS A 249 -8.94 12.40 -0.04
N THR A 250 -8.41 13.01 1.03
CA THR A 250 -9.19 13.89 1.92
C THR A 250 -9.71 15.10 1.14
N ARG A 251 -8.88 15.74 0.28
CA ARG A 251 -9.31 16.86 -0.57
C ARG A 251 -10.46 16.48 -1.49
N ASN A 252 -10.38 15.37 -2.19
CA ASN A 252 -11.44 14.90 -3.08
C ASN A 252 -12.73 14.62 -2.32
N THR A 253 -12.64 14.03 -1.15
CA THR A 253 -13.82 13.82 -0.25
C THR A 253 -14.41 15.17 0.24
N VAL A 254 -13.57 16.17 0.50
CA VAL A 254 -14.07 17.53 0.80
C VAL A 254 -14.85 18.10 -0.40
N ILE A 255 -14.33 17.94 -1.61
CA ILE A 255 -15.04 18.39 -2.84
C ILE A 255 -16.38 17.66 -2.98
N GLU A 256 -16.44 16.36 -2.74
CA GLU A 256 -17.69 15.58 -2.76
C GLU A 256 -18.69 16.10 -1.69
N PHE A 257 -18.19 16.36 -0.48
CA PHE A 257 -18.98 16.96 0.59
C PHE A 257 -19.53 18.34 0.19
N GLN A 258 -18.66 19.22 -0.30
CA GLN A 258 -19.02 20.56 -0.73
C GLN A 258 -20.09 20.55 -1.83
N LYS A 259 -19.93 19.70 -2.85
CA LYS A 259 -20.93 19.50 -3.92
C LYS A 259 -22.26 19.02 -3.37
N LYS A 260 -22.23 18.02 -2.49
CA LYS A 260 -23.45 17.44 -1.89
C LYS A 260 -24.27 18.46 -1.10
N TYR A 261 -23.59 19.40 -0.44
CA TYR A 261 -24.24 20.38 0.44
C TYR A 261 -24.27 21.80 -0.14
N GLY A 262 -24.06 21.96 -1.45
CA GLY A 262 -24.22 23.24 -2.16
C GLY A 262 -23.17 24.31 -1.82
N LEU A 263 -21.97 23.90 -1.41
CA LEU A 263 -20.86 24.79 -1.12
C LEU A 263 -19.93 24.94 -2.34
N VAL A 264 -19.07 25.99 -2.33
CA VAL A 264 -17.99 26.11 -3.31
C VAL A 264 -17.06 24.88 -3.19
N ALA A 265 -16.95 24.12 -4.28
CA ALA A 265 -16.22 22.83 -4.28
C ALA A 265 -14.71 23.02 -4.60
N ASP A 266 -14.03 23.77 -3.75
CA ASP A 266 -12.60 24.10 -3.87
C ASP A 266 -11.66 23.08 -3.21
N GLY A 267 -12.22 22.18 -2.40
CA GLY A 267 -11.48 21.16 -1.65
C GLY A 267 -10.72 21.73 -0.45
N MET A 268 -11.09 22.93 0.01
CA MET A 268 -10.57 23.56 1.22
C MET A 268 -11.65 23.65 2.30
N VAL A 269 -11.27 23.50 3.56
CA VAL A 269 -12.19 23.54 4.68
C VAL A 269 -12.04 24.87 5.42
N GLY A 270 -12.70 25.89 4.88
CA GLY A 270 -12.85 27.21 5.48
C GLY A 270 -14.01 27.28 6.48
N PRO A 271 -14.34 28.48 7.00
CA PRO A 271 -15.41 28.67 8.00
C PRO A 271 -16.77 28.12 7.56
N ALA A 272 -17.20 28.38 6.31
CA ALA A 272 -18.46 27.91 5.77
C ALA A 272 -18.54 26.36 5.71
N THR A 273 -17.45 25.72 5.25
CA THR A 273 -17.39 24.26 5.18
C THR A 273 -17.38 23.63 6.58
N ARG A 274 -16.68 24.23 7.55
CA ARG A 274 -16.69 23.77 8.96
C ARG A 274 -18.10 23.87 9.57
N ALA A 275 -18.75 25.01 9.37
CA ALA A 275 -20.12 25.21 9.87
C ALA A 275 -21.08 24.15 9.33
N LYS A 276 -21.03 23.88 8.02
CA LYS A 276 -21.86 22.85 7.39
C LYS A 276 -21.52 21.44 7.87
N MET A 277 -20.24 21.12 8.10
CA MET A 277 -19.82 19.85 8.68
C MET A 277 -20.45 19.61 10.05
N LYS A 278 -20.44 20.62 10.91
CA LYS A 278 -21.09 20.55 12.25
C LYS A 278 -22.61 20.47 12.18
N GLU A 279 -23.21 21.09 11.18
CA GLU A 279 -24.68 21.07 10.98
C GLU A 279 -25.16 19.65 10.60
N VAL A 280 -24.46 18.97 9.71
CA VAL A 280 -24.91 17.68 9.14
C VAL A 280 -24.53 16.47 9.99
N VAL A 281 -23.69 16.64 10.99
CA VAL A 281 -23.24 15.59 11.92
C VAL A 281 -23.66 16.02 13.34
N LYS A 282 -24.96 16.00 13.59
CA LYS A 282 -25.56 16.23 14.91
C LYS A 282 -25.99 14.93 15.55
#